data_3c5e84a1923d5a62948476fb94e1cf3e
#
_entry.id   3c5e84a1923d5a62948476fb94e1cf3e
#
_cell.length_a   1.000
_cell.length_b   1.000
_cell.length_c   1.000
_cell.angle_alpha   90.00
_cell.angle_beta   90.00
_cell.angle_gamma   90.00
#
_symmetry.space_group_name_H-M   'P 1'
#
loop_
_entity.id
_entity.type
_entity.pdbx_description
1 polymer ?
#
loop_
_entity_poly.entity_id
_entity_poly.type
_entity_poly.pdbx_seq_one_letter_code
_entity_poly.pdbx_strand_id
1 'polypeptide(L)'
;KFTFTLLGRQIVAAGAHYLPLLGETVMGICYPSHVLSIKGDFNLRPFSLILQTMLGCDDALSRDEMIVAPLCASDDRAPDCLSNMVSLVSKARTNASAIESLLADVSKTRGIQLNTLKNYTRFPIAIMRDCGWTEKGRLPFSKSNQTFEVHRLTFKGKELANRLISSTDIRIDQLDQLSAD
;
A
#
# COMPACT_ATOMS: atom_id res chain seq x y z
N LYS A 1 -12.40 -24.58 -18.08
CA LYS A 1 -11.11 -25.22 -17.75
C LYS A 1 -10.14 -24.11 -17.36
N PHE A 2 -9.66 -24.12 -16.13
CA PHE A 2 -8.66 -23.13 -15.68
C PHE A 2 -7.26 -23.63 -16.01
N THR A 3 -6.41 -22.73 -16.55
CA THR A 3 -5.01 -23.03 -16.82
C THR A 3 -4.16 -22.14 -15.94
N PHE A 4 -3.28 -22.73 -15.13
CA PHE A 4 -2.34 -21.98 -14.31
C PHE A 4 -1.23 -21.39 -15.18
N THR A 5 -0.88 -20.13 -14.91
CA THR A 5 0.37 -19.51 -15.40
C THR A 5 1.59 -20.24 -14.81
N LEU A 6 2.78 -19.98 -15.31
CA LEU A 6 4.02 -20.50 -14.73
C LEU A 6 4.13 -20.18 -13.24
N LEU A 7 3.89 -18.91 -12.85
CA LEU A 7 3.90 -18.47 -11.46
C LEU A 7 2.80 -19.16 -10.64
N GLY A 8 1.59 -19.32 -11.19
CA GLY A 8 0.52 -20.07 -10.51
C GLY A 8 0.90 -21.51 -10.22
N ARG A 9 1.61 -22.19 -11.13
CA ARG A 9 2.15 -23.55 -10.90
C ARG A 9 3.21 -23.56 -9.80
N GLN A 10 4.10 -22.56 -9.77
CA GLN A 10 5.11 -22.41 -8.73
C GLN A 10 4.48 -22.19 -7.34
N ILE A 11 3.45 -21.34 -7.24
CA ILE A 11 2.71 -21.13 -5.98
C ILE A 11 2.06 -22.44 -5.50
N VAL A 12 1.41 -23.17 -6.37
CA VAL A 12 0.80 -24.47 -6.04
C VAL A 12 1.86 -25.49 -5.61
N ALA A 13 2.99 -25.56 -6.33
CA ALA A 13 4.09 -26.46 -6.01
C ALA A 13 4.80 -26.12 -4.69
N ALA A 14 4.83 -24.84 -4.30
CA ALA A 14 5.43 -24.39 -3.05
C ALA A 14 4.66 -24.86 -1.80
N GLY A 15 3.40 -25.29 -1.94
CA GLY A 15 2.59 -25.80 -0.83
C GLY A 15 2.53 -24.80 0.34
N ALA A 16 2.99 -25.22 1.53
CA ALA A 16 2.99 -24.36 2.72
C ALA A 16 3.97 -23.17 2.63
N HIS A 17 4.88 -23.15 1.68
CA HIS A 17 5.88 -22.08 1.48
C HIS A 17 5.51 -21.07 0.39
N TYR A 18 4.23 -20.97 0.03
CA TYR A 18 3.76 -20.09 -1.05
C TYR A 18 3.82 -18.58 -0.74
N LEU A 19 3.87 -18.19 0.54
CA LEU A 19 3.77 -16.79 0.95
C LEU A 19 4.85 -15.86 0.36
N PRO A 20 6.15 -16.25 0.27
CA PRO A 20 7.15 -15.41 -0.39
C PRO A 20 6.82 -15.15 -1.87
N LEU A 21 6.40 -16.18 -2.60
CA LEU A 21 5.99 -16.06 -4.02
C LEU A 21 4.73 -15.21 -4.18
N LEU A 22 3.76 -15.35 -3.27
CA LEU A 22 2.59 -14.50 -3.24
C LEU A 22 2.98 -13.04 -3.01
N GLY A 23 3.90 -12.78 -2.08
CA GLY A 23 4.43 -11.45 -1.81
C GLY A 23 5.03 -10.80 -3.06
N GLU A 24 5.89 -11.50 -3.78
CA GLU A 24 6.46 -11.02 -5.05
C GLU A 24 5.37 -10.73 -6.08
N THR A 25 4.36 -11.59 -6.17
CA THR A 25 3.24 -11.43 -7.10
C THR A 25 2.44 -10.15 -6.81
N VAL A 26 2.08 -9.92 -5.55
CA VAL A 26 1.24 -8.76 -5.20
C VAL A 26 2.00 -7.44 -5.32
N MET A 27 3.33 -7.44 -5.18
CA MET A 27 4.15 -6.25 -5.44
C MET A 27 4.09 -5.82 -6.91
N GLY A 28 3.88 -6.75 -7.84
CA GLY A 28 3.69 -6.48 -9.27
C GLY A 28 2.28 -6.01 -9.65
N ILE A 29 1.32 -5.98 -8.71
CA ILE A 29 -0.05 -5.51 -9.01
C ILE A 29 -0.02 -4.02 -9.30
N CYS A 30 -0.49 -3.65 -10.50
CA CYS A 30 -0.71 -2.28 -10.92
C CYS A 30 -2.19 -2.03 -11.17
N TYR A 31 -2.68 -0.86 -10.85
CA TYR A 31 -4.01 -0.39 -11.19
C TYR A 31 -3.91 0.76 -12.22
N PRO A 32 -4.78 0.83 -13.25
CA PRO A 32 -5.87 -0.11 -13.54
C PRO A 32 -5.37 -1.50 -13.93
N SER A 33 -6.18 -2.52 -13.70
CA SER A 33 -5.84 -3.91 -14.01
C SER A 33 -6.98 -4.58 -14.79
N HIS A 34 -6.71 -4.96 -16.02
CA HIS A 34 -7.66 -5.72 -16.83
C HIS A 34 -7.92 -7.11 -16.25
N VAL A 35 -6.91 -7.73 -15.66
CA VAL A 35 -7.01 -9.07 -15.05
C VAL A 35 -7.94 -9.06 -13.84
N LEU A 36 -7.87 -7.98 -13.02
CA LEU A 36 -8.73 -7.81 -11.85
C LEU A 36 -10.01 -7.04 -12.13
N SER A 37 -10.29 -6.74 -13.42
CA SER A 37 -11.45 -5.94 -13.86
C SER A 37 -11.55 -4.55 -13.18
N ILE A 38 -10.41 -4.01 -12.75
CA ILE A 38 -10.32 -2.69 -12.13
C ILE A 38 -10.08 -1.66 -13.22
N LYS A 39 -11.01 -0.71 -13.34
CA LYS A 39 -10.97 0.40 -14.32
C LYS A 39 -10.89 1.73 -13.58
N GLY A 40 -10.33 2.76 -14.23
CA GLY A 40 -10.28 4.13 -13.70
C GLY A 40 -9.09 4.92 -14.23
N ASP A 41 -9.14 6.23 -14.01
CA ASP A 41 -8.08 7.17 -14.39
C ASP A 41 -7.07 7.28 -13.23
N PHE A 42 -6.42 6.18 -12.89
CA PHE A 42 -5.38 6.13 -11.88
C PHE A 42 -4.28 5.15 -12.30
N ASN A 43 -3.07 5.41 -11.85
CA ASN A 43 -1.88 4.59 -12.14
C ASN A 43 -1.16 4.32 -10.82
N LEU A 44 -1.47 3.20 -10.19
CA LEU A 44 -1.03 2.89 -8.84
C LEU A 44 -0.45 1.49 -8.73
N ARG A 45 0.59 1.37 -7.94
CA ARG A 45 1.10 0.11 -7.39
C ARG A 45 0.75 0.08 -5.89
N PRO A 46 -0.45 -0.39 -5.52
CA PRO A 46 -1.02 -0.15 -4.19
C PRO A 46 -0.15 -0.67 -3.05
N PHE A 47 0.43 -1.87 -3.17
CA PHE A 47 1.30 -2.44 -2.13
C PHE A 47 2.61 -1.66 -1.97
N SER A 48 3.22 -1.28 -3.09
CA SER A 48 4.44 -0.45 -3.11
C SER A 48 4.18 0.89 -2.43
N LEU A 49 3.11 1.59 -2.83
CA LEU A 49 2.77 2.90 -2.29
C LEU A 49 2.43 2.84 -0.78
N ILE A 50 1.69 1.81 -0.33
CA ILE A 50 1.40 1.63 1.10
C ILE A 50 2.71 1.45 1.89
N LEU A 51 3.61 0.56 1.46
CA LEU A 51 4.85 0.28 2.17
C LEU A 51 5.77 1.51 2.22
N GLN A 52 5.89 2.25 1.12
CA GLN A 52 6.67 3.49 1.07
C GLN A 52 6.07 4.58 1.96
N THR A 53 4.73 4.72 1.97
CA THR A 53 4.05 5.66 2.85
C THR A 53 4.25 5.28 4.32
N MET A 54 4.18 3.99 4.68
CA MET A 54 4.47 3.52 6.04
C MET A 54 5.88 3.91 6.47
N LEU A 55 6.88 3.69 5.60
CA LEU A 55 8.29 4.03 5.90
C LEU A 55 8.45 5.54 6.18
N GLY A 56 7.75 6.41 5.45
CA GLY A 56 7.73 7.85 5.66
C GLY A 56 6.89 8.32 6.88
N CYS A 57 6.17 7.39 7.55
CA CYS A 57 5.21 7.69 8.61
C CYS A 57 5.47 6.87 9.88
N ASP A 58 6.67 6.93 10.44
CA ASP A 58 7.10 6.20 11.64
C ASP A 58 6.94 4.68 11.52
N ASP A 59 7.16 4.16 10.30
CA ASP A 59 7.02 2.73 9.94
C ASP A 59 5.61 2.16 10.18
N ALA A 60 4.58 2.99 10.20
CA ALA A 60 3.25 2.53 10.56
C ALA A 60 2.14 3.30 9.85
N LEU A 61 1.03 2.61 9.57
CA LEU A 61 -0.24 3.22 9.15
C LEU A 61 -1.40 2.52 9.85
N SER A 62 -2.40 3.30 10.26
CA SER A 62 -3.70 2.76 10.61
C SER A 62 -4.50 2.43 9.35
N ARG A 63 -5.57 1.65 9.53
CA ARG A 63 -6.52 1.35 8.47
C ARG A 63 -7.12 2.62 7.84
N ASP A 64 -7.47 3.58 8.68
CA ASP A 64 -8.09 4.82 8.27
C ASP A 64 -7.10 5.74 7.54
N GLU A 65 -5.84 5.76 7.96
CA GLU A 65 -4.75 6.46 7.26
C GLU A 65 -4.46 5.84 5.88
N MET A 66 -4.56 4.52 5.73
CA MET A 66 -4.45 3.86 4.42
C MET A 66 -5.53 4.35 3.45
N ILE A 67 -6.75 4.62 3.94
CA ILE A 67 -7.86 5.13 3.12
C ILE A 67 -7.57 6.55 2.68
N VAL A 68 -7.21 7.45 3.62
CA VAL A 68 -7.09 8.89 3.31
C VAL A 68 -5.82 9.25 2.54
N ALA A 69 -4.83 8.38 2.53
CA ALA A 69 -3.56 8.62 1.87
C ALA A 69 -3.32 7.63 0.70
N PRO A 70 -2.62 6.49 0.84
CA PRO A 70 -2.17 5.71 -0.32
C PRO A 70 -3.32 5.16 -1.19
N LEU A 71 -4.47 4.80 -0.62
CA LEU A 71 -5.59 4.26 -1.41
C LEU A 71 -6.40 5.34 -2.13
N CYS A 72 -6.16 6.62 -1.85
CA CYS A 72 -6.77 7.75 -2.55
C CYS A 72 -5.84 8.44 -3.55
N ALA A 73 -4.60 8.01 -3.68
CA ALA A 73 -3.71 8.52 -4.71
C ALA A 73 -4.26 8.23 -6.11
N SER A 74 -3.93 9.09 -7.07
CA SER A 74 -4.28 8.91 -8.48
C SER A 74 -3.11 8.39 -9.32
N ASP A 75 -1.88 8.80 -8.97
CA ASP A 75 -0.67 8.39 -9.66
C ASP A 75 0.48 8.27 -8.64
N ASP A 76 1.04 7.08 -8.51
CA ASP A 76 2.17 6.81 -7.60
C ASP A 76 3.53 7.26 -8.16
N ARG A 77 3.56 7.70 -9.44
CA ARG A 77 4.75 8.22 -10.11
C ARG A 77 4.87 9.73 -10.07
N ALA A 78 3.82 10.43 -9.61
CA ALA A 78 3.89 11.88 -9.46
C ALA A 78 5.01 12.25 -8.46
N PRO A 79 5.89 13.23 -8.77
CA PRO A 79 7.08 13.53 -7.97
C PRO A 79 6.79 13.85 -6.50
N ASP A 80 5.61 14.43 -6.22
CA ASP A 80 5.16 14.82 -4.89
C ASP A 80 4.20 13.81 -4.24
N CYS A 81 3.91 12.68 -4.89
CA CYS A 81 2.94 11.71 -4.40
C CYS A 81 3.25 11.29 -2.97
N LEU A 82 4.46 10.79 -2.71
CA LEU A 82 4.85 10.29 -1.39
C LEU A 82 4.83 11.38 -0.32
N SER A 83 5.35 12.58 -0.62
CA SER A 83 5.35 13.71 0.32
C SER A 83 3.93 14.16 0.67
N ASN A 84 3.02 14.15 -0.31
CA ASN A 84 1.60 14.43 -0.08
C ASN A 84 0.95 13.38 0.82
N MET A 85 1.25 12.09 0.62
CA MET A 85 0.74 11.00 1.49
C MET A 85 1.22 11.18 2.93
N VAL A 86 2.51 11.43 3.14
CA VAL A 86 3.08 11.67 4.47
C VAL A 86 2.43 12.90 5.14
N SER A 87 2.20 13.97 4.39
CA SER A 87 1.50 15.17 4.88
C SER A 87 0.07 14.87 5.32
N LEU A 88 -0.69 14.10 4.54
CA LEU A 88 -2.06 13.70 4.87
C LEU A 88 -2.09 12.83 6.14
N VAL A 89 -1.19 11.87 6.26
CA VAL A 89 -1.06 11.03 7.47
C VAL A 89 -0.70 11.88 8.68
N SER A 90 0.21 12.84 8.56
CA SER A 90 0.54 13.76 9.65
C SER A 90 -0.66 14.57 10.12
N LYS A 91 -1.49 15.05 9.21
CA LYS A 91 -2.76 15.74 9.54
C LYS A 91 -3.73 14.80 10.24
N ALA A 92 -3.89 13.57 9.74
CA ALA A 92 -4.76 12.56 10.32
C ALA A 92 -4.39 12.22 11.78
N ARG A 93 -3.09 12.22 12.11
CA ARG A 93 -2.56 11.92 13.45
C ARG A 93 -2.70 13.04 14.47
N THR A 94 -3.28 14.17 14.10
CA THR A 94 -3.45 15.28 15.03
C THR A 94 -4.37 14.92 16.19
N ASN A 95 -5.54 14.37 15.90
CA ASN A 95 -6.53 13.86 16.86
C ASN A 95 -7.60 13.03 16.14
N ALA A 96 -8.50 12.40 16.90
CA ALA A 96 -9.57 11.58 16.35
C ALA A 96 -10.49 12.33 15.37
N SER A 97 -10.85 13.58 15.66
CA SER A 97 -11.70 14.39 14.76
C SER A 97 -11.04 14.69 13.43
N ALA A 98 -9.71 14.83 13.40
CA ALA A 98 -8.98 15.12 12.17
C ALA A 98 -9.07 13.95 11.19
N ILE A 99 -8.85 12.72 11.64
CA ILE A 99 -8.97 11.53 10.77
C ILE A 99 -10.43 11.30 10.35
N GLU A 100 -11.40 11.51 11.23
CA GLU A 100 -12.83 11.40 10.91
C GLU A 100 -13.25 12.40 9.82
N SER A 101 -12.80 13.66 9.92
CA SER A 101 -13.04 14.69 8.90
C SER A 101 -12.46 14.29 7.55
N LEU A 102 -11.20 13.85 7.51
CA LEU A 102 -10.56 13.39 6.27
C LEU A 102 -11.28 12.19 5.65
N LEU A 103 -11.73 11.25 6.45
CA LEU A 103 -12.52 10.11 5.97
C LEU A 103 -13.86 10.52 5.38
N ALA A 104 -14.54 11.48 6.01
CA ALA A 104 -15.80 12.03 5.50
C ALA A 104 -15.59 12.74 4.15
N ASP A 105 -14.52 13.52 4.02
CA ASP A 105 -14.15 14.20 2.77
C ASP A 105 -13.85 13.19 1.65
N VAL A 106 -13.08 12.13 1.93
CA VAL A 106 -12.82 11.06 0.96
C VAL A 106 -14.11 10.37 0.54
N SER A 107 -14.96 10.00 1.50
CA SER A 107 -16.24 9.34 1.24
C SER A 107 -17.13 10.21 0.33
N LYS A 108 -17.22 11.50 0.62
CA LYS A 108 -17.99 12.47 -0.16
C LYS A 108 -17.41 12.66 -1.57
N THR A 109 -16.10 12.90 -1.67
CA THR A 109 -15.43 13.17 -2.96
C THR A 109 -15.48 11.95 -3.89
N ARG A 110 -15.35 10.75 -3.35
CA ARG A 110 -15.40 9.51 -4.13
C ARG A 110 -16.82 8.98 -4.34
N GLY A 111 -17.83 9.50 -3.65
CA GLY A 111 -19.21 8.97 -3.68
C GLY A 111 -19.30 7.53 -3.13
N ILE A 112 -18.39 7.14 -2.25
CA ILE A 112 -18.29 5.77 -1.71
C ILE A 112 -18.54 5.80 -0.20
N GLN A 113 -19.43 4.93 0.28
CA GLN A 113 -19.71 4.80 1.70
C GLN A 113 -18.46 4.39 2.50
N LEU A 114 -18.30 4.94 3.70
CA LEU A 114 -17.14 4.70 4.57
C LEU A 114 -16.91 3.21 4.86
N ASN A 115 -17.97 2.45 5.08
CA ASN A 115 -17.86 1.00 5.30
C ASN A 115 -17.27 0.27 4.09
N THR A 116 -17.59 0.71 2.88
CA THR A 116 -17.04 0.17 1.63
C THR A 116 -15.56 0.53 1.52
N LEU A 117 -15.17 1.78 1.80
CA LEU A 117 -13.77 2.19 1.85
C LEU A 117 -12.98 1.35 2.86
N LYS A 118 -13.54 1.14 4.06
CA LYS A 118 -12.95 0.25 5.06
C LYS A 118 -12.80 -1.20 4.58
N ASN A 119 -13.72 -1.70 3.76
CA ASN A 119 -13.60 -3.04 3.19
C ASN A 119 -12.42 -3.16 2.20
N TYR A 120 -12.12 -2.11 1.44
CA TYR A 120 -10.99 -2.10 0.50
C TYR A 120 -9.63 -2.28 1.18
N THR A 121 -9.48 -1.93 2.46
CA THR A 121 -8.24 -2.11 3.20
C THR A 121 -8.02 -3.54 3.68
N ARG A 122 -9.05 -4.39 3.70
CA ARG A 122 -8.94 -5.75 4.28
C ARG A 122 -7.93 -6.61 3.54
N PHE A 123 -7.99 -6.58 2.21
CA PHE A 123 -7.10 -7.38 1.38
C PHE A 123 -5.62 -6.98 1.55
N PRO A 124 -5.21 -5.71 1.34
CA PRO A 124 -3.81 -5.34 1.52
C PRO A 124 -3.32 -5.58 2.94
N ILE A 125 -4.10 -5.30 3.98
CA ILE A 125 -3.73 -5.56 5.37
C ILE A 125 -3.48 -7.06 5.61
N ALA A 126 -4.38 -7.93 5.14
CA ALA A 126 -4.24 -9.38 5.32
C ALA A 126 -2.98 -9.89 4.62
N ILE A 127 -2.77 -9.55 3.36
CA ILE A 127 -1.61 -9.96 2.58
C ILE A 127 -0.30 -9.48 3.21
N MET A 128 -0.20 -8.20 3.58
CA MET A 128 1.01 -7.64 4.20
C MET A 128 1.36 -8.34 5.51
N ARG A 129 0.33 -8.65 6.33
CA ARG A 129 0.52 -9.40 7.57
C ARG A 129 0.95 -10.85 7.28
N ASP A 130 0.26 -11.55 6.40
CA ASP A 130 0.50 -12.96 6.10
C ASP A 130 1.87 -13.17 5.43
N CYS A 131 2.34 -12.19 4.63
CA CYS A 131 3.71 -12.16 4.11
C CYS A 131 4.76 -11.77 5.18
N GLY A 132 4.35 -11.43 6.39
CA GLY A 132 5.22 -11.02 7.48
C GLY A 132 5.85 -9.63 7.29
N TRP A 133 5.23 -8.76 6.49
CA TRP A 133 5.72 -7.39 6.27
C TRP A 133 5.24 -6.42 7.33
N THR A 134 4.09 -6.73 7.95
CA THR A 134 3.50 -5.88 8.98
C THR A 134 3.03 -6.68 10.18
N GLU A 135 2.99 -6.02 11.32
CA GLU A 135 2.42 -6.50 12.58
C GLU A 135 1.51 -5.43 13.19
N LYS A 136 0.69 -5.83 14.17
CA LYS A 136 -0.19 -4.90 14.88
C LYS A 136 0.59 -4.05 15.87
N GLY A 137 0.20 -2.80 16.01
CA GLY A 137 0.77 -1.86 16.97
C GLY A 137 -0.23 -0.79 17.38
N ARG A 138 0.23 0.17 18.17
CA ARG A 138 -0.53 1.36 18.57
C ARG A 138 0.37 2.59 18.52
N LEU A 139 -0.23 3.73 18.18
CA LEU A 139 0.41 5.05 18.21
C LEU A 139 -0.48 6.03 18.98
N PRO A 140 0.10 7.02 19.67
CA PRO A 140 -0.65 8.14 20.22
C PRO A 140 -0.98 9.15 19.11
N PHE A 141 -2.07 9.88 19.26
CA PHE A 141 -2.31 11.11 18.50
C PHE A 141 -1.35 12.21 18.97
N SER A 142 -0.92 13.08 18.07
CA SER A 142 0.07 14.13 18.37
C SER A 142 -0.45 15.21 19.32
N LYS A 143 -1.76 15.44 19.39
CA LYS A 143 -2.40 16.44 20.25
C LYS A 143 -3.39 15.83 21.26
N SER A 144 -3.23 14.55 21.61
CA SER A 144 -4.12 13.85 22.52
C SER A 144 -3.40 12.67 23.16
N ASN A 145 -3.73 12.36 24.40
CA ASN A 145 -3.24 11.16 25.10
C ASN A 145 -3.94 9.84 24.60
N GLN A 146 -4.88 9.95 23.67
CA GLN A 146 -5.55 8.80 23.10
C GLN A 146 -4.61 8.06 22.13
N THR A 147 -4.73 6.75 22.08
CA THR A 147 -3.98 5.91 21.15
C THR A 147 -4.92 5.25 20.14
N PHE A 148 -4.40 4.96 18.96
CA PHE A 148 -5.13 4.27 17.90
C PHE A 148 -4.35 3.07 17.37
N GLU A 149 -5.05 2.11 16.78
CA GLU A 149 -4.44 0.91 16.21
C GLU A 149 -3.75 1.21 14.89
N VAL A 150 -2.58 0.62 14.70
CA VAL A 150 -1.79 0.71 13.46
C VAL A 150 -1.26 -0.66 13.05
N HIS A 151 -0.88 -0.76 11.78
CA HIS A 151 -0.02 -1.81 11.26
C HIS A 151 1.39 -1.22 11.16
N ARG A 152 2.38 -1.88 11.78
CA ARG A 152 3.79 -1.46 11.76
C ARG A 152 4.58 -2.33 10.80
N LEU A 153 5.56 -1.74 10.13
CA LEU A 153 6.53 -2.53 9.36
C LEU A 153 7.38 -3.39 10.30
N THR A 154 7.45 -4.67 9.98
CA THR A 154 8.48 -5.56 10.55
C THR A 154 9.84 -5.24 9.94
N PHE A 155 10.91 -5.87 10.43
CA PHE A 155 12.23 -5.77 9.80
C PHE A 155 12.17 -6.12 8.30
N LYS A 156 11.51 -7.23 7.95
CA LYS A 156 11.30 -7.67 6.56
C LYS A 156 10.52 -6.64 5.73
N GLY A 157 9.48 -6.04 6.30
CA GLY A 157 8.69 -4.98 5.64
C GLY A 157 9.52 -3.73 5.37
N LYS A 158 10.38 -3.33 6.31
CA LYS A 158 11.29 -2.17 6.13
C LYS A 158 12.33 -2.43 5.05
N GLU A 159 12.96 -3.60 5.04
CA GLU A 159 13.91 -3.97 3.98
C GLU A 159 13.26 -3.92 2.60
N LEU A 160 12.02 -4.45 2.49
CA LEU A 160 11.26 -4.40 1.25
C LEU A 160 10.94 -2.96 0.84
N ALA A 161 10.42 -2.14 1.76
CA ALA A 161 10.08 -0.73 1.50
C ALA A 161 11.30 0.09 1.06
N ASN A 162 12.46 -0.11 1.70
CA ASN A 162 13.71 0.56 1.31
C ASN A 162 14.18 0.16 -0.10
N ARG A 163 14.08 -1.13 -0.46
CA ARG A 163 14.40 -1.58 -1.82
C ARG A 163 13.50 -0.94 -2.88
N LEU A 164 12.21 -0.71 -2.57
CA LEU A 164 11.28 -0.06 -3.47
C LEU A 164 11.65 1.40 -3.74
N ILE A 165 12.12 2.14 -2.73
CA ILE A 165 12.60 3.51 -2.91
C ILE A 165 13.84 3.53 -3.81
N SER A 166 14.80 2.65 -3.55
CA SER A 166 16.03 2.56 -4.36
C SER A 166 15.79 2.15 -5.80
N SER A 167 14.75 1.34 -6.07
CA SER A 167 14.41 0.86 -7.42
C SER A 167 13.60 1.87 -8.25
N THR A 168 12.99 2.87 -7.63
CA THR A 168 12.27 3.93 -8.37
C THR A 168 13.21 4.89 -9.12
N ASP A 169 14.50 4.89 -8.81
CA ASP A 169 15.50 5.67 -9.52
C ASP A 169 15.95 5.03 -10.85
N ILE A 170 15.60 3.77 -11.10
CA ILE A 170 15.88 3.12 -12.40
C ILE A 170 14.78 3.52 -13.37
N ARG A 171 15.10 4.46 -14.26
CA ARG A 171 14.21 4.86 -15.37
C ARG A 171 14.10 3.73 -16.38
N ILE A 172 12.89 3.52 -16.93
CA ILE A 172 12.61 2.50 -17.97
C ILE A 172 13.49 2.72 -19.21
N ASP A 173 13.81 3.98 -19.52
CA ASP A 173 14.75 4.37 -20.57
C ASP A 173 16.21 3.88 -20.35
N GLN A 174 16.58 3.51 -19.12
CA GLN A 174 17.87 2.89 -18.82
C GLN A 174 17.86 1.35 -19.00
N LEU A 175 16.68 0.72 -18.98
CA LEU A 175 16.55 -0.73 -19.22
C LEU A 175 16.79 -1.08 -20.70
N ASP A 176 16.43 -0.19 -21.62
CA ASP A 176 16.69 -0.39 -23.07
C ASP A 176 18.19 -0.32 -23.41
N GLN A 177 18.99 0.36 -22.56
CA GLN A 177 20.45 0.42 -22.71
C GLN A 177 21.14 -0.83 -22.13
N LEU A 178 20.57 -1.49 -21.14
CA LEU A 178 21.09 -2.73 -20.54
C LEU A 178 20.78 -3.99 -21.35
N SER A 179 19.85 -3.91 -22.31
CA SER A 179 19.49 -5.02 -23.19
C SER A 179 20.27 -5.00 -24.53
N ALA A 180 21.18 -4.04 -24.73
CA ALA A 180 21.95 -3.86 -25.98
C ALA A 180 23.40 -4.40 -25.88
N ASP A 181 23.83 -4.90 -24.71
CA ASP A 181 25.10 -5.60 -24.49
C ASP A 181 24.85 -7.12 -24.33
#